data_30cca2aba6cefbd8a0092db11776b954
#
_entry.id   30cca2aba6cefbd8a0092db11776b954
#
_cell.length_a   1.000
_cell.length_b   1.000
_cell.length_c   1.000
_cell.angle_alpha   90.00
_cell.angle_beta   90.00
_cell.angle_gamma   90.00
#
_symmetry.space_group_name_H-M   'P 1'
#
loop_
_entity.id
_entity.type
_entity.pdbx_description
1 polymer ?
#
loop_
_entity_poly.entity_id
_entity_poly.type
_entity_poly.pdbx_seq_one_letter_code
_entity_poly.pdbx_strand_id
1 'polypeptide(L)'
;ILIFERPVKVGDTVEVGALMGVVSRIGIRASVVRSYDGAEVIVPNGDLISSQVINWTLSDRRKRIKVPIGVAYGSDPEQVRETLLKVGADHPDTIDDPGPMALFTGFGNSSLDFELRVWTAEFDSGVRLQSELGSSIYRALAEAGIEIPFPQQDVHLRSVSDDAGRSLTTPVPAQQPGPPDHGTERDIGEPSADGNAEGGGDR
;
A
#
# COMPACT_ATOMS: atom_id res chain seq x y z
N ILE A 1 -13.27 -37.13 -2.29
CA ILE A 1 -14.25 -35.98 -2.38
C ILE A 1 -13.61 -34.82 -3.11
N LEU A 2 -12.48 -34.27 -2.67
CA LEU A 2 -11.81 -33.14 -3.36
C LEU A 2 -11.52 -33.38 -4.85
N ILE A 3 -11.16 -34.59 -5.24
CA ILE A 3 -10.86 -34.96 -6.63
C ILE A 3 -12.15 -35.08 -7.46
N PHE A 4 -13.27 -35.42 -6.84
CA PHE A 4 -14.58 -35.61 -7.52
C PHE A 4 -15.36 -34.30 -7.64
N GLU A 5 -15.51 -33.56 -6.54
CA GLU A 5 -16.32 -32.34 -6.50
C GLU A 5 -15.54 -31.09 -6.94
N ARG A 6 -14.20 -31.16 -6.90
CA ARG A 6 -13.25 -30.13 -7.34
C ARG A 6 -13.57 -28.71 -6.84
N PRO A 7 -13.87 -28.52 -5.55
CA PRO A 7 -14.09 -27.19 -4.99
C PRO A 7 -12.80 -26.33 -5.01
N VAL A 8 -11.64 -26.99 -5.17
CA VAL A 8 -10.31 -26.38 -5.28
C VAL A 8 -9.56 -27.06 -6.43
N LYS A 9 -8.89 -26.27 -7.26
CA LYS A 9 -8.09 -26.72 -8.40
C LYS A 9 -6.65 -26.22 -8.27
N VAL A 10 -5.72 -26.87 -8.97
CA VAL A 10 -4.35 -26.37 -9.12
C VAL A 10 -4.41 -25.03 -9.86
N GLY A 11 -3.73 -24.03 -9.31
CA GLY A 11 -3.76 -22.64 -9.81
C GLY A 11 -4.80 -21.74 -9.13
N ASP A 12 -5.71 -22.29 -8.31
CA ASP A 12 -6.64 -21.46 -7.55
C ASP A 12 -5.91 -20.74 -6.40
N THR A 13 -6.31 -19.52 -6.14
CA THR A 13 -5.93 -18.78 -4.94
C THR A 13 -6.91 -19.07 -3.83
N VAL A 14 -6.41 -19.67 -2.76
CA VAL A 14 -7.21 -20.09 -1.60
C VAL A 14 -6.73 -19.47 -0.31
N GLU A 15 -7.68 -19.30 0.61
CA GLU A 15 -7.42 -18.90 1.99
C GLU A 15 -7.98 -19.99 2.91
N VAL A 16 -7.11 -20.54 3.76
CA VAL A 16 -7.42 -21.60 4.73
C VAL A 16 -6.92 -21.16 6.09
N GLY A 17 -7.82 -20.70 6.95
CA GLY A 17 -7.44 -20.05 8.21
C GLY A 17 -6.58 -18.81 7.97
N ALA A 18 -5.35 -18.80 8.46
CA ALA A 18 -4.40 -17.71 8.24
C ALA A 18 -3.51 -17.88 6.99
N LEU A 19 -3.61 -19.02 6.30
CA LEU A 19 -2.82 -19.30 5.11
C LEU A 19 -3.53 -18.80 3.87
N MET A 20 -2.90 -17.88 3.14
CA MET A 20 -3.33 -17.44 1.81
C MET A 20 -2.26 -17.79 0.78
N GLY A 21 -2.66 -18.39 -0.34
CA GLY A 21 -1.70 -18.77 -1.37
C GLY A 21 -2.34 -19.46 -2.57
N VAL A 22 -1.49 -19.85 -3.52
CA VAL A 22 -1.89 -20.53 -4.76
C VAL A 22 -1.69 -22.05 -4.59
N VAL A 23 -2.70 -22.81 -4.95
CA VAL A 23 -2.60 -24.29 -4.93
C VAL A 23 -1.64 -24.73 -6.02
N SER A 24 -0.46 -25.22 -5.63
CA SER A 24 0.57 -25.68 -6.57
C SER A 24 0.38 -27.16 -6.95
N ARG A 25 -0.14 -27.99 -6.04
CA ARG A 25 -0.35 -29.41 -6.28
C ARG A 25 -1.46 -29.94 -5.37
N ILE A 26 -2.26 -30.87 -5.93
CA ILE A 26 -3.24 -31.66 -5.18
C ILE A 26 -2.82 -33.12 -5.22
N GLY A 27 -2.51 -33.70 -4.05
CA GLY A 27 -2.21 -35.12 -3.88
C GLY A 27 -3.42 -35.90 -3.37
N ILE A 28 -3.21 -37.20 -3.12
CA ILE A 28 -4.28 -38.10 -2.62
C ILE A 28 -4.67 -37.74 -1.17
N ARG A 29 -3.69 -37.41 -0.32
CA ARG A 29 -3.89 -37.19 1.13
C ARG A 29 -3.65 -35.74 1.55
N ALA A 30 -2.80 -35.01 0.81
CA ALA A 30 -2.44 -33.64 1.11
C ALA A 30 -2.28 -32.85 -0.19
N SER A 31 -2.56 -31.56 -0.10
CA SER A 31 -2.34 -30.56 -1.14
C SER A 31 -1.19 -29.63 -0.74
N VAL A 32 -0.53 -29.02 -1.70
CA VAL A 32 0.54 -28.05 -1.48
C VAL A 32 0.03 -26.70 -1.91
N VAL A 33 0.06 -25.73 -1.00
CA VAL A 33 -0.30 -24.34 -1.23
C VAL A 33 0.97 -23.50 -1.12
N ARG A 34 1.30 -22.76 -2.18
CA ARG A 34 2.42 -21.81 -2.18
C ARG A 34 1.91 -20.47 -1.69
N SER A 35 2.40 -20.02 -0.53
CA SER A 35 2.08 -18.70 0.02
C SER A 35 2.67 -17.57 -0.84
N TYR A 36 2.15 -16.36 -0.71
CA TYR A 36 2.72 -15.18 -1.38
C TYR A 36 4.12 -14.80 -0.88
N ASP A 37 4.49 -15.25 0.33
CA ASP A 37 5.86 -15.12 0.88
C ASP A 37 6.83 -16.19 0.35
N GLY A 38 6.35 -17.09 -0.54
CA GLY A 38 7.17 -18.11 -1.20
C GLY A 38 7.27 -19.44 -0.48
N ALA A 39 6.64 -19.61 0.69
CA ALA A 39 6.64 -20.89 1.40
C ALA A 39 5.69 -21.89 0.73
N GLU A 40 6.09 -23.18 0.68
CA GLU A 40 5.20 -24.28 0.31
C GLU A 40 4.64 -24.93 1.57
N VAL A 41 3.33 -24.79 1.76
CA VAL A 41 2.62 -25.33 2.93
C VAL A 41 1.88 -26.58 2.51
N ILE A 42 2.15 -27.67 3.22
CA ILE A 42 1.46 -28.97 3.01
C ILE A 42 0.20 -28.96 3.87
N VAL A 43 -0.95 -28.95 3.22
CA VAL A 43 -2.27 -28.94 3.88
C VAL A 43 -2.91 -30.33 3.71
N PRO A 44 -3.25 -31.04 4.79
CA PRO A 44 -4.01 -32.29 4.70
C PRO A 44 -5.34 -32.04 3.97
N ASN A 45 -5.72 -32.96 3.06
CA ASN A 45 -6.98 -32.81 2.32
C ASN A 45 -8.21 -32.86 3.24
N GLY A 46 -8.08 -33.48 4.40
CA GLY A 46 -9.11 -33.44 5.45
C GLY A 46 -9.43 -32.03 5.90
N ASP A 47 -8.41 -31.22 6.12
CA ASP A 47 -8.57 -29.83 6.57
C ASP A 47 -9.24 -28.95 5.50
N LEU A 48 -8.94 -29.20 4.21
CA LEU A 48 -9.59 -28.53 3.09
C LEU A 48 -11.07 -28.89 2.92
N ILE A 49 -11.51 -30.02 3.52
CA ILE A 49 -12.91 -30.47 3.45
C ILE A 49 -13.68 -30.08 4.72
N SER A 50 -13.02 -30.17 5.89
CA SER A 50 -13.67 -29.95 7.18
C SER A 50 -13.65 -28.51 7.65
N SER A 51 -12.75 -27.69 7.11
CA SER A 51 -12.62 -26.25 7.41
C SER A 51 -13.31 -25.39 6.37
N GLN A 52 -13.61 -24.15 6.73
CA GLN A 52 -14.02 -23.15 5.76
C GLN A 52 -12.82 -22.80 4.88
N VAL A 53 -12.94 -22.99 3.58
CA VAL A 53 -11.96 -22.59 2.58
C VAL A 53 -12.58 -21.45 1.74
N ILE A 54 -11.90 -20.33 1.65
CA ILE A 54 -12.27 -19.24 0.74
C ILE A 54 -11.47 -19.46 -0.54
N ASN A 55 -12.15 -19.74 -1.65
CA ASN A 55 -11.52 -19.82 -2.96
C ASN A 55 -11.84 -18.53 -3.73
N TRP A 56 -10.81 -17.70 -3.87
CA TRP A 56 -10.92 -16.37 -4.48
C TRP A 56 -11.02 -16.39 -6.00
N THR A 57 -10.67 -17.52 -6.63
CA THR A 57 -10.56 -17.64 -8.09
C THR A 57 -11.40 -18.79 -8.66
N LEU A 58 -12.32 -19.36 -7.84
CA LEU A 58 -13.14 -20.52 -8.23
C LEU A 58 -14.00 -20.27 -9.48
N SER A 59 -14.69 -19.13 -9.50
CA SER A 59 -15.63 -18.77 -10.57
C SER A 59 -15.03 -17.79 -11.57
N ASP A 60 -14.32 -16.79 -11.06
CA ASP A 60 -13.60 -15.78 -11.85
C ASP A 60 -12.38 -15.27 -11.07
N ARG A 61 -11.56 -14.43 -11.68
CA ARG A 61 -10.38 -13.87 -11.06
C ARG A 61 -10.57 -12.42 -10.60
N ARG A 62 -11.80 -11.90 -10.70
CA ARG A 62 -12.07 -10.52 -10.32
C ARG A 62 -11.90 -10.31 -8.83
N LYS A 63 -11.31 -9.18 -8.49
CA LYS A 63 -11.10 -8.77 -7.09
C LYS A 63 -11.55 -7.35 -6.88
N ARG A 64 -12.24 -7.10 -5.77
CA ARG A 64 -12.57 -5.76 -5.33
C ARG A 64 -11.46 -5.21 -4.46
N ILE A 65 -10.89 -4.07 -4.86
CA ILE A 65 -9.89 -3.32 -4.13
C ILE A 65 -10.57 -2.18 -3.39
N LYS A 66 -10.14 -1.95 -2.15
CA LYS A 66 -10.61 -0.88 -1.29
C LYS A 66 -9.43 0.00 -0.92
N VAL A 67 -9.58 1.29 -1.13
CA VAL A 67 -8.57 2.28 -0.74
C VAL A 67 -9.24 3.24 0.24
N PRO A 68 -8.89 3.21 1.54
CA PRO A 68 -9.38 4.18 2.51
C PRO A 68 -8.64 5.52 2.35
N ILE A 69 -9.38 6.62 2.48
CA ILE A 69 -8.87 7.99 2.33
C ILE A 69 -9.47 8.86 3.42
N GLY A 70 -8.63 9.65 4.11
CA GLY A 70 -9.08 10.71 5.01
C GLY A 70 -8.73 12.07 4.42
N VAL A 71 -9.70 12.98 4.39
CA VAL A 71 -9.50 14.37 3.98
C VAL A 71 -9.83 15.33 5.12
N ALA A 72 -9.34 16.55 5.08
CA ALA A 72 -9.55 17.52 6.15
C ALA A 72 -11.03 17.88 6.32
N TYR A 73 -11.45 18.15 7.56
CA TYR A 73 -12.73 18.76 7.84
C TYR A 73 -12.82 20.12 7.11
N GLY A 74 -13.98 20.41 6.50
CA GLY A 74 -14.19 21.58 5.67
C GLY A 74 -14.02 21.32 4.17
N SER A 75 -13.48 20.14 3.77
CA SER A 75 -13.50 19.71 2.37
C SER A 75 -14.94 19.48 1.89
N ASP A 76 -15.23 19.82 0.63
CA ASP A 76 -16.52 19.51 0.02
C ASP A 76 -16.62 18.00 -0.29
N PRO A 77 -17.57 17.26 0.32
CA PRO A 77 -17.68 15.82 0.13
C PRO A 77 -17.97 15.42 -1.33
N GLU A 78 -18.71 16.24 -2.08
CA GLU A 78 -19.01 15.93 -3.48
C GLU A 78 -17.78 16.10 -4.35
N GLN A 79 -16.97 17.13 -4.14
CA GLN A 79 -15.70 17.33 -4.84
C GLN A 79 -14.74 16.17 -4.56
N VAL A 80 -14.64 15.71 -3.29
CA VAL A 80 -13.85 14.55 -2.91
C VAL A 80 -14.33 13.31 -3.66
N ARG A 81 -15.63 13.05 -3.65
CA ARG A 81 -16.24 11.89 -4.29
C ARG A 81 -15.97 11.87 -5.80
N GLU A 82 -16.16 12.99 -6.48
CA GLU A 82 -15.90 13.12 -7.92
C GLU A 82 -14.42 12.89 -8.25
N THR A 83 -13.51 13.46 -7.46
CA THR A 83 -12.07 13.27 -7.62
C THR A 83 -11.69 11.79 -7.49
N LEU A 84 -12.21 11.09 -6.48
CA LEU A 84 -11.95 9.67 -6.26
C LEU A 84 -12.53 8.79 -7.38
N LEU A 85 -13.76 9.09 -7.85
CA LEU A 85 -14.40 8.35 -8.95
C LEU A 85 -13.59 8.50 -10.24
N LYS A 86 -13.11 9.71 -10.53
CA LYS A 86 -12.27 9.97 -11.70
C LYS A 86 -10.98 9.15 -11.65
N VAL A 87 -10.27 9.17 -10.52
CA VAL A 87 -9.05 8.37 -10.35
C VAL A 87 -9.32 6.89 -10.52
N GLY A 88 -10.44 6.38 -9.98
CA GLY A 88 -10.83 4.98 -10.13
C GLY A 88 -11.15 4.61 -11.57
N ALA A 89 -11.81 5.48 -12.33
CA ALA A 89 -12.19 5.25 -13.72
C ALA A 89 -11.00 5.38 -14.69
N ASP A 90 -10.07 6.29 -14.42
CA ASP A 90 -8.94 6.55 -15.31
C ASP A 90 -7.85 5.48 -15.22
N HIS A 91 -7.90 4.57 -14.23
CA HIS A 91 -6.87 3.56 -14.05
C HIS A 91 -7.07 2.37 -14.99
N PRO A 92 -6.06 1.96 -15.79
CA PRO A 92 -6.21 0.94 -16.84
C PRO A 92 -6.56 -0.47 -16.32
N ASP A 93 -6.19 -0.80 -15.08
CA ASP A 93 -6.47 -2.11 -14.48
C ASP A 93 -7.82 -2.15 -13.75
N THR A 94 -8.58 -1.07 -13.78
CA THR A 94 -9.94 -1.00 -13.23
C THR A 94 -10.94 -1.39 -14.32
N ILE A 95 -11.93 -2.22 -13.97
CA ILE A 95 -13.02 -2.60 -14.88
C ILE A 95 -14.22 -1.69 -14.69
N ASP A 96 -14.96 -1.47 -15.78
CA ASP A 96 -16.12 -0.58 -15.82
C ASP A 96 -17.42 -1.21 -15.30
N ASP A 97 -17.48 -2.54 -15.26
CA ASP A 97 -18.65 -3.27 -14.76
C ASP A 97 -18.23 -4.41 -13.81
N PRO A 98 -18.47 -4.25 -12.50
CA PRO A 98 -18.96 -3.05 -11.79
C PRO A 98 -17.95 -1.91 -11.78
N GLY A 99 -18.41 -0.69 -12.07
CA GLY A 99 -17.58 0.51 -12.09
C GLY A 99 -17.08 0.94 -10.71
N PRO A 100 -16.20 1.96 -10.66
CA PRO A 100 -15.68 2.51 -9.41
C PRO A 100 -16.79 3.12 -8.55
N MET A 101 -16.61 3.05 -7.22
CA MET A 101 -17.54 3.61 -6.24
C MET A 101 -16.75 4.34 -5.17
N ALA A 102 -17.08 5.60 -4.93
CA ALA A 102 -16.54 6.39 -3.84
C ALA A 102 -17.62 6.57 -2.75
N LEU A 103 -17.32 6.14 -1.54
CA LEU A 103 -18.23 6.14 -0.40
C LEU A 103 -17.69 7.05 0.70
N PHE A 104 -18.55 7.88 1.28
CA PHE A 104 -18.30 8.49 2.56
C PHE A 104 -18.54 7.43 3.64
N THR A 105 -17.53 7.14 4.47
CA THR A 105 -17.57 6.03 5.44
C THR A 105 -17.76 6.51 6.88
N GLY A 106 -17.45 7.77 7.16
CA GLY A 106 -17.64 8.33 8.50
C GLY A 106 -16.84 9.57 8.81
N PHE A 107 -16.92 9.96 10.06
CA PHE A 107 -16.19 11.07 10.64
C PHE A 107 -15.06 10.52 11.50
N GLY A 108 -13.81 10.72 11.05
CA GLY A 108 -12.60 10.37 11.80
C GLY A 108 -12.26 11.42 12.86
N ASN A 109 -11.26 11.14 13.69
CA ASN A 109 -10.84 12.05 14.76
C ASN A 109 -10.33 13.41 14.21
N SER A 110 -9.75 13.41 13.01
CA SER A 110 -9.23 14.63 12.37
C SER A 110 -9.55 14.67 10.87
N SER A 111 -10.41 13.77 10.38
CA SER A 111 -10.69 13.59 8.96
C SER A 111 -12.16 13.30 8.66
N LEU A 112 -12.57 13.63 7.43
CA LEU A 112 -13.73 13.03 6.78
C LEU A 112 -13.24 11.77 6.07
N ASP A 113 -13.80 10.61 6.40
CA ASP A 113 -13.32 9.33 5.92
C ASP A 113 -14.12 8.88 4.70
N PHE A 114 -13.39 8.49 3.65
CA PHE A 114 -13.92 7.97 2.40
C PHE A 114 -13.28 6.62 2.08
N GLU A 115 -13.91 5.86 1.21
CA GLU A 115 -13.37 4.62 0.67
C GLU A 115 -13.64 4.57 -0.84
N LEU A 116 -12.57 4.52 -1.64
CA LEU A 116 -12.69 4.21 -3.06
C LEU A 116 -12.70 2.69 -3.23
N ARG A 117 -13.72 2.18 -3.92
CA ARG A 117 -13.85 0.77 -4.31
C ARG A 117 -13.75 0.66 -5.81
N VAL A 118 -12.85 -0.18 -6.27
CA VAL A 118 -12.71 -0.53 -7.68
C VAL A 118 -12.66 -2.05 -7.83
N TRP A 119 -12.93 -2.54 -9.01
CA TRP A 119 -12.76 -3.94 -9.37
C TRP A 119 -11.62 -4.08 -10.37
N THR A 120 -10.82 -5.13 -10.23
CA THR A 120 -9.84 -5.57 -11.23
C THR A 120 -10.21 -6.93 -11.79
N ALA A 121 -9.83 -7.19 -13.03
CA ALA A 121 -10.05 -8.48 -13.67
C ALA A 121 -9.13 -9.59 -13.13
N GLU A 122 -7.96 -9.20 -12.58
CA GLU A 122 -6.93 -10.13 -12.14
C GLU A 122 -6.68 -10.03 -10.63
N PHE A 123 -6.91 -11.14 -9.92
CA PHE A 123 -6.72 -11.21 -8.47
C PHE A 123 -5.31 -10.80 -8.03
N ASP A 124 -4.28 -11.27 -8.76
CA ASP A 124 -2.89 -11.09 -8.39
C ASP A 124 -2.41 -9.64 -8.55
N SER A 125 -3.07 -8.84 -9.39
CA SER A 125 -2.75 -7.41 -9.55
C SER A 125 -3.24 -6.54 -8.40
N GLY A 126 -4.04 -7.08 -7.49
CA GLY A 126 -4.76 -6.29 -6.49
C GLY A 126 -3.89 -5.44 -5.57
N VAL A 127 -2.75 -5.96 -5.11
CA VAL A 127 -1.84 -5.22 -4.20
C VAL A 127 -1.15 -4.08 -4.96
N ARG A 128 -0.70 -4.35 -6.19
CA ARG A 128 -0.09 -3.33 -7.05
C ARG A 128 -1.09 -2.23 -7.37
N LEU A 129 -2.29 -2.60 -7.81
CA LEU A 129 -3.36 -1.67 -8.12
C LEU A 129 -3.72 -0.77 -6.92
N GLN A 130 -3.80 -1.34 -5.72
CA GLN A 130 -4.07 -0.57 -4.50
C GLN A 130 -3.01 0.50 -4.25
N SER A 131 -1.72 0.16 -4.44
CA SER A 131 -0.60 1.08 -4.27
C SER A 131 -0.62 2.20 -5.34
N GLU A 132 -0.86 1.84 -6.60
CA GLU A 132 -0.92 2.78 -7.72
C GLU A 132 -2.10 3.75 -7.57
N LEU A 133 -3.28 3.25 -7.18
CA LEU A 133 -4.44 4.08 -6.86
C LEU A 133 -4.16 5.03 -5.69
N GLY A 134 -3.51 4.55 -4.61
CA GLY A 134 -3.14 5.40 -3.48
C GLY A 134 -2.27 6.58 -3.90
N SER A 135 -1.28 6.33 -4.75
CA SER A 135 -0.39 7.36 -5.29
C SER A 135 -1.12 8.34 -6.22
N SER A 136 -2.06 7.83 -7.03
CA SER A 136 -2.86 8.64 -7.95
C SER A 136 -3.88 9.50 -7.19
N ILE A 137 -4.51 8.96 -6.17
CA ILE A 137 -5.42 9.68 -5.26
C ILE A 137 -4.68 10.84 -4.59
N TYR A 138 -3.49 10.57 -4.03
CA TYR A 138 -2.70 11.62 -3.38
C TYR A 138 -2.45 12.82 -4.31
N ARG A 139 -2.06 12.55 -5.56
CA ARG A 139 -1.83 13.61 -6.57
C ARG A 139 -3.12 14.35 -6.94
N ALA A 140 -4.20 13.60 -7.20
CA ALA A 140 -5.48 14.17 -7.60
C ALA A 140 -6.09 15.06 -6.50
N LEU A 141 -5.97 14.66 -5.22
CA LEU A 141 -6.42 15.47 -4.09
C LEU A 141 -5.62 16.79 -4.00
N ALA A 142 -4.28 16.71 -4.17
CA ALA A 142 -3.44 17.92 -4.17
C ALA A 142 -3.79 18.87 -5.33
N GLU A 143 -4.02 18.34 -6.54
CA GLU A 143 -4.44 19.11 -7.71
C GLU A 143 -5.83 19.76 -7.53
N ALA A 144 -6.74 19.06 -6.83
CA ALA A 144 -8.07 19.57 -6.50
C ALA A 144 -8.08 20.55 -5.30
N GLY A 145 -6.94 20.79 -4.64
CA GLY A 145 -6.85 21.62 -3.46
C GLY A 145 -7.48 21.01 -2.21
N ILE A 146 -7.65 19.69 -2.19
CA ILE A 146 -8.21 18.93 -1.06
C ILE A 146 -7.07 18.52 -0.13
N GLU A 147 -7.12 18.97 1.11
CA GLU A 147 -6.08 18.72 2.10
C GLU A 147 -6.24 17.34 2.77
N ILE A 148 -5.11 16.63 2.92
CA ILE A 148 -5.01 15.46 3.78
C ILE A 148 -4.54 15.93 5.15
N PRO A 149 -5.35 15.78 6.20
CA PRO A 149 -5.07 16.42 7.48
C PRO A 149 -3.96 15.71 8.24
N PHE A 150 -3.14 16.51 8.93
CA PHE A 150 -2.34 16.00 10.04
C PHE A 150 -3.25 15.77 11.27
N PRO A 151 -2.82 14.96 12.24
CA PRO A 151 -3.54 14.86 13.51
C PRO A 151 -3.76 16.24 14.13
N GLN A 152 -5.01 16.60 14.39
CA GLN A 152 -5.41 17.90 14.97
C GLN A 152 -5.57 17.76 16.47
N GLN A 153 -5.14 18.79 17.22
CA GLN A 153 -5.33 18.88 18.66
C GLN A 153 -5.73 20.31 19.03
N ASP A 154 -6.80 20.43 19.78
CA ASP A 154 -7.20 21.69 20.40
C ASP A 154 -6.45 21.85 21.73
N VAL A 155 -5.63 22.90 21.84
CA VAL A 155 -4.89 23.22 23.06
C VAL A 155 -5.51 24.42 23.76
N HIS A 156 -6.08 24.20 24.95
CA HIS A 156 -6.60 25.24 25.80
C HIS A 156 -5.55 25.68 26.83
N LEU A 157 -4.93 26.84 26.63
CA LEU A 157 -3.99 27.43 27.58
C LEU A 157 -4.76 28.11 28.71
N ARG A 158 -4.72 27.56 29.92
CA ARG A 158 -5.41 28.11 31.10
C ARG A 158 -4.58 29.16 31.85
N SER A 159 -3.25 29.02 31.82
CA SER A 159 -2.32 29.99 32.41
C SER A 159 -0.98 29.95 31.67
N VAL A 160 -0.38 31.10 31.52
CA VAL A 160 0.94 31.26 30.89
C VAL A 160 1.76 32.13 31.85
N SER A 161 2.96 31.73 32.23
CA SER A 161 3.88 32.60 33.02
C SER A 161 4.28 33.81 32.20
N ASP A 162 4.60 34.93 32.82
CA ASP A 162 4.95 36.17 32.14
C ASP A 162 6.12 36.01 31.16
N ASP A 163 7.10 35.17 31.49
CA ASP A 163 8.23 34.86 30.63
C ASP A 163 7.84 34.03 29.39
N ALA A 164 6.95 33.02 29.56
CA ALA A 164 6.43 32.24 28.46
C ALA A 164 5.49 33.07 27.57
N GLY A 165 4.70 33.98 28.17
CA GLY A 165 3.84 34.90 27.44
C GLY A 165 4.63 35.81 26.50
N ARG A 166 5.78 36.30 26.91
CA ARG A 166 6.69 37.10 26.05
C ARG A 166 7.24 36.29 24.90
N SER A 167 7.60 35.03 25.12
CA SER A 167 8.10 34.11 24.07
C SER A 167 7.03 33.79 23.01
N LEU A 168 5.75 33.66 23.42
CA LEU A 168 4.64 33.38 22.50
C LEU A 168 4.22 34.59 21.65
N THR A 169 4.49 35.82 22.15
CA THR A 169 4.14 37.05 21.43
C THR A 169 5.28 37.60 20.56
N THR A 170 6.49 37.05 20.70
CA THR A 170 7.60 37.44 19.82
C THR A 170 7.48 36.70 18.49
N PRO A 171 7.35 37.41 17.34
CA PRO A 171 7.37 36.75 16.05
C PRO A 171 8.67 35.97 15.89
N VAL A 172 8.59 34.67 15.65
CA VAL A 172 9.74 33.86 15.26
C VAL A 172 10.19 34.40 13.89
N PRO A 173 11.42 34.94 13.75
CA PRO A 173 11.91 35.36 12.45
C PRO A 173 11.88 34.13 11.53
N ALA A 174 11.27 34.28 10.34
CA ALA A 174 11.25 33.23 9.35
C ALA A 174 12.67 32.69 9.14
N GLN A 175 12.90 31.42 9.49
CA GLN A 175 14.16 30.76 9.17
C GLN A 175 14.32 30.80 7.66
N GLN A 176 15.25 31.59 7.17
CA GLN A 176 15.69 31.50 5.79
C GLN A 176 16.18 30.08 5.56
N PRO A 177 15.74 29.41 4.49
CA PRO A 177 16.31 28.12 4.12
C PRO A 177 17.83 28.30 4.01
N GLY A 178 18.58 27.54 4.81
CA GLY A 178 20.04 27.50 4.73
C GLY A 178 20.49 27.22 3.30
N PRO A 179 21.67 27.75 2.89
CA PRO A 179 22.19 27.45 1.56
C PRO A 179 22.24 25.94 1.35
N PRO A 180 21.96 25.48 0.12
CA PRO A 180 22.04 24.06 -0.19
C PRO A 180 23.42 23.53 0.20
N ASP A 181 23.46 22.48 0.99
CA ASP A 181 24.65 21.72 1.34
C ASP A 181 25.26 21.17 0.05
N HIS A 182 26.23 21.90 -0.50
CA HIS A 182 27.07 21.37 -1.56
C HIS A 182 27.98 20.33 -0.91
N GLY A 183 27.51 19.08 -0.90
CA GLY A 183 28.30 17.94 -0.49
C GLY A 183 29.66 18.00 -1.15
N THR A 184 30.69 18.12 -0.32
CA THR A 184 32.09 18.01 -0.70
C THR A 184 32.29 16.78 -1.61
N GLU A 185 32.57 17.04 -2.88
CA GLU A 185 33.13 16.03 -3.80
C GLU A 185 34.25 15.31 -3.09
N ARG A 186 34.05 14.03 -2.82
CA ARG A 186 35.14 13.16 -2.39
C ARG A 186 36.04 12.95 -3.61
N ASP A 187 37.17 13.63 -3.57
CA ASP A 187 38.34 13.40 -4.40
C ASP A 187 38.69 11.89 -4.33
N ILE A 188 38.25 11.13 -5.32
CA ILE A 188 38.70 9.77 -5.53
C ILE A 188 40.05 9.85 -6.24
N GLY A 189 41.12 9.90 -5.43
CA GLY A 189 42.49 9.81 -5.87
C GLY A 189 42.70 8.67 -6.85
N GLU A 190 43.25 9.01 -8.00
CA GLU A 190 43.74 8.08 -9.03
C GLU A 190 44.71 7.05 -8.42
N PRO A 191 44.63 5.77 -8.82
CA PRO A 191 45.66 4.81 -8.46
C PRO A 191 46.93 5.09 -9.31
N SER A 192 47.99 5.50 -8.61
CA SER A 192 49.35 5.57 -9.11
C SER A 192 49.79 4.21 -9.70
N ALA A 193 50.05 4.16 -11.00
CA ALA A 193 50.83 3.12 -11.64
C ALA A 193 52.31 3.43 -11.47
N ASP A 194 53.01 2.56 -10.75
CA ASP A 194 54.44 2.30 -10.83
C ASP A 194 54.63 0.90 -10.28
N GLY A 195 55.01 -0.11 -11.03
CA GLY A 195 56.26 -0.25 -11.80
C GLY A 195 57.34 -0.83 -10.90
N ASN A 196 57.53 -2.09 -10.90
CA ASN A 196 58.82 -2.78 -11.12
C ASN A 196 58.85 -4.17 -10.46
N ALA A 197 58.93 -5.21 -11.20
CA ALA A 197 60.05 -6.03 -11.62
C ALA A 197 60.89 -6.68 -10.50
N GLU A 198 61.09 -8.00 -10.77
CA GLU A 198 62.19 -8.87 -10.30
C GLU A 198 62.06 -9.46 -8.89
N GLY A 199 62.01 -10.76 -8.86
CA GLY A 199 63.08 -11.67 -8.77
C GLY A 199 62.73 -12.94 -8.04
N GLY A 200 62.82 -14.05 -8.70
CA GLY A 200 63.69 -15.15 -8.36
C GLY A 200 63.36 -16.05 -7.19
N GLY A 201 63.26 -17.32 -7.50
CA GLY A 201 63.89 -18.33 -6.68
C GLY A 201 63.00 -19.33 -5.95
N ASP A 202 62.84 -20.43 -6.61
CA ASP A 202 63.25 -21.76 -6.12
C ASP A 202 62.64 -22.30 -4.79
N ARG A 203 61.85 -23.30 -4.97
CA ARG A 203 61.82 -24.67 -4.47
C ARG A 203 60.37 -25.20 -4.36
#